data_53d00733480912f91533932ecee776c5
#
_entry.id   53d00733480912f91533932ecee776c5
#
_cell.length_a   1.000
_cell.length_b   1.000
_cell.length_c   1.000
_cell.angle_alpha   90.00
_cell.angle_beta   90.00
_cell.angle_gamma   90.00
#
_symmetry.space_group_name_H-M   'P 1'
#
loop_
_entity.id
_entity.type
_entity.pdbx_description
1 polymer ?
#
loop_
_entity_poly.entity_id
_entity_poly.type
_entity_poly.pdbx_seq_one_letter_code
_entity_poly.pdbx_strand_id
1 'polypeptide(L)'
;VEIIRHQGYILGDGGYLIELERRGYVQSGSDREKVGTGKGSGQYTPEVAIEHPDALRELHTEFLMAGSQVLQALTFFATREKLSRAGYGPQTEAINIAAVRIAREVAGERALVAASVARTQLFEREGPAAREHARDLIAEQIRILTSAGVDFLILETFFHLQEMLIALECARDCGLPVMATMSFRPKTTESSDG
;
A
#
# COMPACT_ATOMS: atom_id res chain seq x y z
N VAL A 1 -16.59 -8.40 5.19
CA VAL A 1 -16.54 -9.80 5.66
C VAL A 1 -17.84 -10.52 5.32
N GLU A 2 -19.01 -9.90 5.44
CA GLU A 2 -20.29 -10.54 5.10
C GLU A 2 -20.41 -10.90 3.61
N ILE A 3 -19.90 -10.05 2.71
CA ILE A 3 -19.91 -10.30 1.26
C ILE A 3 -19.20 -11.63 0.94
N ILE A 4 -18.03 -11.89 1.54
CA ILE A 4 -17.29 -13.13 1.33
C ILE A 4 -18.07 -14.34 1.85
N ARG A 5 -18.77 -14.21 2.98
CA ARG A 5 -19.59 -15.28 3.55
C ARG A 5 -20.77 -15.66 2.65
N HIS A 6 -21.35 -14.70 1.95
CA HIS A 6 -22.51 -14.94 1.08
C HIS A 6 -22.15 -15.36 -0.34
N GLN A 7 -21.08 -14.79 -0.91
CA GLN A 7 -20.69 -15.05 -2.30
C GLN A 7 -19.54 -16.06 -2.45
N GLY A 8 -18.80 -16.35 -1.37
CA GLY A 8 -17.63 -17.24 -1.39
C GLY A 8 -16.37 -16.61 -1.98
N TYR A 9 -16.46 -15.44 -2.61
CA TYR A 9 -15.34 -14.68 -3.15
C TYR A 9 -15.66 -13.18 -3.15
N ILE A 10 -14.62 -12.38 -3.30
CA ILE A 10 -14.72 -10.93 -3.53
C ILE A 10 -13.71 -10.56 -4.61
N LEU A 11 -14.13 -9.74 -5.57
CA LEU A 11 -13.28 -9.26 -6.65
C LEU A 11 -12.57 -7.98 -6.22
N GLY A 12 -11.24 -8.03 -6.12
CA GLY A 12 -10.39 -6.87 -5.94
C GLY A 12 -10.13 -6.13 -7.25
N ASP A 13 -9.40 -5.04 -7.15
CA ASP A 13 -8.90 -4.26 -8.28
C ASP A 13 -7.55 -4.82 -8.81
N GLY A 14 -6.92 -4.09 -9.73
CA GLY A 14 -5.71 -4.53 -10.43
C GLY A 14 -4.43 -3.80 -10.03
N GLY A 15 -3.41 -3.90 -10.89
CA GLY A 15 -2.08 -3.35 -10.65
C GLY A 15 -1.96 -1.86 -10.96
N TYR A 16 -2.10 -0.99 -9.98
CA TYR A 16 -2.01 0.48 -10.13
C TYR A 16 -0.68 0.94 -10.70
N LEU A 17 0.43 0.43 -10.19
CA LEU A 17 1.77 0.84 -10.65
C LEU A 17 1.92 0.64 -12.16
N ILE A 18 1.56 -0.54 -12.67
CA ILE A 18 1.71 -0.88 -14.08
C ILE A 18 0.86 0.03 -14.96
N GLU A 19 -0.38 0.31 -14.57
CA GLU A 19 -1.27 1.18 -15.35
C GLU A 19 -0.84 2.65 -15.29
N LEU A 20 -0.43 3.15 -14.14
CA LEU A 20 0.10 4.51 -14.02
C LEU A 20 1.40 4.69 -14.81
N GLU A 21 2.25 3.68 -14.86
CA GLU A 21 3.47 3.66 -15.66
C GLU A 21 3.16 3.69 -17.17
N ARG A 22 2.24 2.83 -17.62
CA ARG A 22 1.79 2.79 -19.03
C ARG A 22 1.20 4.13 -19.49
N ARG A 23 0.58 4.87 -18.60
CA ARG A 23 -0.02 6.19 -18.86
C ARG A 23 0.98 7.34 -18.70
N GLY A 24 2.23 7.06 -18.30
CA GLY A 24 3.31 8.04 -18.18
C GLY A 24 3.28 8.90 -16.91
N TYR A 25 2.45 8.57 -15.92
CA TYR A 25 2.38 9.30 -14.66
C TYR A 25 3.50 8.93 -13.69
N VAL A 26 4.07 7.75 -13.84
CA VAL A 26 5.18 7.26 -13.03
C VAL A 26 6.24 6.62 -13.90
N GLN A 27 7.47 6.59 -13.42
CA GLN A 27 8.57 5.87 -14.05
C GLN A 27 9.15 4.89 -13.04
N SER A 28 9.04 3.60 -13.30
CA SER A 28 9.65 2.58 -12.47
C SER A 28 10.99 2.12 -13.05
N GLY A 29 11.89 1.63 -12.18
CA GLY A 29 13.10 0.93 -12.58
C GLY A 29 14.29 1.78 -12.96
N SER A 30 15.25 1.15 -13.66
CA SER A 30 16.60 1.63 -13.98
C SER A 30 16.67 2.91 -14.82
N ASP A 31 15.57 3.32 -15.43
CA ASP A 31 15.58 4.48 -16.33
C ASP A 31 15.56 5.82 -15.57
N ARG A 32 15.10 5.84 -14.30
CA ARG A 32 15.22 7.04 -13.46
C ARG A 32 16.65 7.33 -13.01
N GLU A 33 17.48 6.33 -12.84
CA GLU A 33 18.92 6.53 -12.59
C GLU A 33 19.61 7.19 -13.78
N LYS A 34 19.12 6.94 -15.01
CA LYS A 34 19.68 7.50 -16.25
C LYS A 34 19.27 8.95 -16.50
N VAL A 35 18.16 9.43 -15.95
CA VAL A 35 17.62 10.77 -16.25
C VAL A 35 18.14 11.85 -15.29
N GLY A 36 18.93 11.51 -14.29
CA GLY A 36 19.64 12.48 -13.44
C GLY A 36 18.75 13.41 -12.61
N THR A 37 17.48 13.07 -12.40
CA THR A 37 16.52 13.93 -11.69
C THR A 37 16.65 13.90 -10.17
N GLY A 38 17.62 13.18 -9.61
CA GLY A 38 17.91 13.17 -8.16
C GLY A 38 16.78 12.68 -7.24
N LYS A 39 15.60 12.46 -7.77
CA LYS A 39 14.47 11.89 -7.02
C LYS A 39 14.58 10.37 -7.09
N GLY A 40 15.02 9.78 -6.00
CA GLY A 40 15.18 8.33 -5.88
C GLY A 40 13.92 7.59 -6.28
N SER A 41 14.11 6.65 -7.19
CA SER A 41 13.25 5.57 -7.64
C SER A 41 11.74 5.69 -7.31
N GLY A 42 10.95 6.14 -8.24
CA GLY A 42 9.53 5.94 -8.26
C GLY A 42 9.11 4.49 -8.47
N GLN A 43 9.78 3.61 -7.77
CA GLN A 43 9.43 2.19 -7.80
C GLN A 43 8.07 1.91 -7.15
N TYR A 44 7.55 2.89 -6.36
CA TYR A 44 6.32 2.78 -5.60
C TYR A 44 5.77 4.18 -5.39
N THR A 45 4.79 4.59 -6.09
CA THR A 45 4.39 5.96 -6.36
C THR A 45 3.14 6.45 -5.63
N PRO A 46 3.05 6.35 -4.28
CA PRO A 46 1.88 6.86 -3.57
C PRO A 46 1.72 8.39 -3.72
N GLU A 47 2.79 9.13 -4.05
CA GLU A 47 2.77 10.56 -4.33
C GLU A 47 1.82 10.95 -5.47
N VAL A 48 1.48 10.02 -6.38
CA VAL A 48 0.46 10.23 -7.42
C VAL A 48 -0.88 10.68 -6.82
N ALA A 49 -1.20 10.28 -5.60
CA ALA A 49 -2.42 10.71 -4.93
C ALA A 49 -2.51 12.24 -4.72
N ILE A 50 -1.37 12.93 -4.68
CA ILE A 50 -1.31 14.39 -4.57
C ILE A 50 -0.80 15.08 -5.85
N GLU A 51 0.06 14.44 -6.63
CA GLU A 51 0.60 15.02 -7.87
C GLU A 51 -0.34 14.84 -9.07
N HIS A 52 -1.03 13.70 -9.16
CA HIS A 52 -1.92 13.34 -10.27
C HIS A 52 -3.23 12.70 -9.77
N PRO A 53 -4.00 13.39 -8.91
CA PRO A 53 -5.20 12.82 -8.28
C PRO A 53 -6.26 12.40 -9.28
N ASP A 54 -6.37 13.09 -10.41
CA ASP A 54 -7.34 12.77 -11.46
C ASP A 54 -7.00 11.47 -12.19
N ALA A 55 -5.72 11.22 -12.43
CA ALA A 55 -5.26 9.96 -13.03
C ALA A 55 -5.58 8.76 -12.12
N LEU A 56 -5.40 8.93 -10.79
CA LEU A 56 -5.74 7.89 -9.83
C LEU A 56 -7.26 7.69 -9.75
N ARG A 57 -8.04 8.77 -9.79
CA ARG A 57 -9.52 8.71 -9.79
C ARG A 57 -10.06 7.98 -11.03
N GLU A 58 -9.51 8.28 -12.20
CA GLU A 58 -9.87 7.62 -13.44
C GLU A 58 -9.59 6.12 -13.36
N LEU A 59 -8.41 5.73 -12.89
CA LEU A 59 -8.03 4.34 -12.76
C LEU A 59 -8.91 3.56 -11.77
N HIS A 60 -9.23 4.15 -10.61
CA HIS A 60 -10.20 3.56 -9.69
C HIS A 60 -11.58 3.38 -10.34
N THR A 61 -12.01 4.38 -11.14
CA THR A 61 -13.29 4.33 -11.85
C THR A 61 -13.31 3.19 -12.85
N GLU A 62 -12.24 2.98 -13.61
CA GLU A 62 -12.13 1.88 -14.56
C GLU A 62 -12.20 0.51 -13.86
N PHE A 63 -11.47 0.32 -12.76
CA PHE A 63 -11.57 -0.92 -11.99
C PHE A 63 -12.97 -1.16 -11.44
N LEU A 64 -13.61 -0.12 -10.92
CA LEU A 64 -14.99 -0.24 -10.43
C LEU A 64 -15.97 -0.60 -11.55
N MET A 65 -15.82 0.00 -12.74
CA MET A 65 -16.63 -0.34 -13.92
C MET A 65 -16.34 -1.73 -14.46
N ALA A 66 -15.12 -2.24 -14.29
CA ALA A 66 -14.77 -3.62 -14.61
C ALA A 66 -15.35 -4.64 -13.63
N GLY A 67 -15.99 -4.19 -12.53
CA GLY A 67 -16.68 -5.07 -11.58
C GLY A 67 -15.94 -5.27 -10.25
N SER A 68 -14.90 -4.48 -9.96
CA SER A 68 -14.22 -4.56 -8.66
C SER A 68 -15.16 -4.22 -7.52
N GLN A 69 -15.18 -5.06 -6.50
CA GLN A 69 -15.96 -4.91 -5.26
C GLN A 69 -15.11 -4.32 -4.13
N VAL A 70 -13.80 -4.23 -4.34
CA VAL A 70 -12.83 -3.58 -3.47
C VAL A 70 -11.97 -2.67 -4.31
N LEU A 71 -11.81 -1.42 -3.88
CA LEU A 71 -10.81 -0.49 -4.41
C LEU A 71 -9.70 -0.33 -3.36
N GLN A 72 -8.47 -0.61 -3.75
CA GLN A 72 -7.31 -0.51 -2.89
C GLN A 72 -6.68 0.87 -3.03
N ALA A 73 -6.73 1.67 -1.97
CA ALA A 73 -6.08 2.98 -1.93
C ALA A 73 -4.57 2.83 -2.24
N LEU A 74 -4.02 3.77 -3.00
CA LEU A 74 -2.61 3.76 -3.43
C LEU A 74 -1.67 4.11 -2.27
N THR A 75 -1.55 3.20 -1.30
CA THR A 75 -0.78 3.39 -0.06
C THR A 75 0.38 2.39 0.10
N PHE A 76 0.61 1.55 -0.91
CA PHE A 76 1.73 0.62 -0.92
C PHE A 76 3.05 1.40 -0.82
N PHE A 77 3.89 1.07 0.17
CA PHE A 77 5.11 1.80 0.49
C PHE A 77 4.93 3.30 0.82
N ALA A 78 3.78 3.69 1.35
CA ALA A 78 3.53 5.06 1.79
C ALA A 78 3.92 5.31 3.27
N THR A 79 4.89 4.57 3.81
CA THR A 79 5.51 4.89 5.11
C THR A 79 6.40 6.13 5.00
N ARG A 80 6.60 6.84 6.10
CA ARG A 80 7.43 8.04 6.17
C ARG A 80 8.84 7.80 5.63
N GLU A 81 9.44 6.68 5.99
CA GLU A 81 10.80 6.34 5.56
C GLU A 81 10.89 6.16 4.04
N LYS A 82 9.90 5.45 3.45
CA LYS A 82 9.84 5.25 2.00
C LYS A 82 9.62 6.55 1.25
N LEU A 83 8.64 7.33 1.69
CA LEU A 83 8.33 8.63 1.09
C LEU A 83 9.50 9.62 1.25
N SER A 84 10.23 9.57 2.35
CA SER A 84 11.42 10.43 2.57
C SER A 84 12.51 10.20 1.52
N ARG A 85 12.67 8.96 1.04
CA ARG A 85 13.63 8.64 -0.02
C ARG A 85 13.27 9.31 -1.36
N ALA A 86 11.99 9.55 -1.59
CA ALA A 86 11.48 10.27 -2.75
C ALA A 86 11.31 11.78 -2.50
N GLY A 87 11.64 12.27 -1.30
CA GLY A 87 11.49 13.68 -0.93
C GLY A 87 10.12 14.05 -0.36
N TYR A 88 9.24 13.08 -0.13
CA TYR A 88 7.86 13.30 0.33
C TYR A 88 7.62 12.96 1.81
N GLY A 89 8.66 12.77 2.60
CA GLY A 89 8.53 12.44 4.03
C GLY A 89 7.61 13.39 4.82
N PRO A 90 7.70 14.73 4.66
CA PRO A 90 6.78 15.66 5.31
C PRO A 90 5.32 15.51 4.89
N GLN A 91 5.06 14.98 3.68
CA GLN A 91 3.72 14.79 3.13
C GLN A 91 3.12 13.40 3.41
N THR A 92 3.76 12.57 4.24
CA THR A 92 3.31 11.20 4.51
C THR A 92 1.84 11.11 4.87
N GLU A 93 1.37 11.92 5.79
CA GLU A 93 -0.04 11.94 6.19
C GLU A 93 -0.94 12.38 5.05
N ALA A 94 -0.59 13.47 4.36
CA ALA A 94 -1.38 14.03 3.25
C ALA A 94 -1.53 13.03 2.10
N ILE A 95 -0.46 12.32 1.73
CA ILE A 95 -0.47 11.32 0.66
C ILE A 95 -1.38 10.14 1.02
N ASN A 96 -1.24 9.56 2.22
CA ASN A 96 -2.08 8.44 2.66
C ASN A 96 -3.56 8.85 2.72
N ILE A 97 -3.88 10.02 3.28
CA ILE A 97 -5.25 10.53 3.35
C ILE A 97 -5.81 10.79 1.94
N ALA A 98 -5.03 11.41 1.05
CA ALA A 98 -5.47 11.69 -0.33
C ALA A 98 -5.77 10.39 -1.09
N ALA A 99 -4.92 9.37 -0.97
CA ALA A 99 -5.14 8.08 -1.61
C ALA A 99 -6.44 7.41 -1.15
N VAL A 100 -6.70 7.40 0.17
CA VAL A 100 -7.94 6.84 0.73
C VAL A 100 -9.16 7.66 0.30
N ARG A 101 -9.08 8.98 0.34
CA ARG A 101 -10.17 9.87 -0.07
C ARG A 101 -10.56 9.64 -1.52
N ILE A 102 -9.60 9.57 -2.45
CA ILE A 102 -9.87 9.35 -3.87
C ILE A 102 -10.55 7.99 -4.08
N ALA A 103 -10.04 6.93 -3.44
CA ALA A 103 -10.66 5.61 -3.52
C ALA A 103 -12.12 5.64 -2.98
N ARG A 104 -12.35 6.32 -1.85
CA ARG A 104 -13.69 6.45 -1.22
C ARG A 104 -14.65 7.27 -2.09
N GLU A 105 -14.20 8.37 -2.70
CA GLU A 105 -14.99 9.18 -3.62
C GLU A 105 -15.50 8.34 -4.80
N VAL A 106 -14.66 7.47 -5.36
CA VAL A 106 -15.02 6.60 -6.48
C VAL A 106 -15.87 5.42 -6.03
N ALA A 107 -15.50 4.77 -4.92
CA ALA A 107 -16.23 3.61 -4.42
C ALA A 107 -17.68 3.93 -4.05
N GLY A 108 -17.93 5.09 -3.41
CA GLY A 108 -19.24 5.40 -2.84
C GLY A 108 -19.74 4.25 -1.97
N GLU A 109 -20.93 3.78 -2.27
CA GLU A 109 -21.55 2.60 -1.63
C GLU A 109 -21.38 1.31 -2.46
N ARG A 110 -20.74 1.38 -3.64
CA ARG A 110 -20.66 0.29 -4.61
C ARG A 110 -19.50 -0.68 -4.34
N ALA A 111 -18.47 -0.24 -3.65
CA ALA A 111 -17.29 -1.04 -3.34
C ALA A 111 -16.74 -0.71 -1.94
N LEU A 112 -16.04 -1.66 -1.35
CA LEU A 112 -15.25 -1.44 -0.15
C LEU A 112 -13.94 -0.71 -0.52
N VAL A 113 -13.40 0.04 0.43
CA VAL A 113 -12.08 0.67 0.32
C VAL A 113 -11.11 -0.04 1.25
N ALA A 114 -10.09 -0.68 0.68
CA ALA A 114 -8.97 -1.23 1.41
C ALA A 114 -7.78 -0.28 1.38
N ALA A 115 -6.90 -0.38 2.37
CA ALA A 115 -5.60 0.26 2.30
C ALA A 115 -4.46 -0.74 2.50
N SER A 116 -3.44 -0.58 1.68
CA SER A 116 -2.24 -1.39 1.67
C SER A 116 -1.24 -0.91 2.71
N VAL A 117 -0.72 -1.83 3.50
CA VAL A 117 0.45 -1.65 4.37
C VAL A 117 1.48 -2.70 3.97
N ALA A 118 2.61 -2.26 3.47
CA ALA A 118 3.67 -3.15 3.00
C ALA A 118 4.85 -3.18 3.97
N ARG A 119 5.73 -4.17 3.78
CA ARG A 119 6.98 -4.26 4.53
C ARG A 119 7.80 -2.97 4.44
N THR A 120 8.54 -2.67 5.49
CA THR A 120 9.40 -1.47 5.53
C THR A 120 10.70 -1.63 4.73
N GLN A 121 11.13 -2.85 4.44
CA GLN A 121 12.46 -3.23 3.94
C GLN A 121 13.60 -2.99 4.96
N LEU A 122 13.27 -2.69 6.20
CA LEU A 122 14.28 -2.55 7.26
C LEU A 122 14.87 -3.92 7.64
N PHE A 123 14.03 -4.94 7.70
CA PHE A 123 14.47 -6.30 8.02
C PHE A 123 15.46 -6.88 7.01
N GLU A 124 15.33 -6.54 5.73
CA GLU A 124 16.31 -6.95 4.70
C GLU A 124 17.67 -6.27 4.88
N ARG A 125 17.71 -5.08 5.50
CA ARG A 125 18.93 -4.28 5.67
C ARG A 125 19.59 -4.48 7.04
N GLU A 126 18.80 -4.60 8.08
CA GLU A 126 19.23 -4.50 9.48
C GLU A 126 18.84 -5.73 10.30
N GLY A 127 18.04 -6.64 9.71
CA GLY A 127 17.53 -7.83 10.39
C GLY A 127 16.68 -7.51 11.62
N PRO A 128 16.71 -8.35 12.66
CA PRO A 128 15.89 -8.17 13.87
C PRO A 128 16.14 -6.87 14.65
N ALA A 129 17.30 -6.21 14.45
CA ALA A 129 17.59 -4.91 15.07
C ALA A 129 16.62 -3.80 14.61
N ALA A 130 16.01 -3.96 13.43
CA ALA A 130 15.03 -3.04 12.88
C ALA A 130 13.66 -3.05 13.58
N ARG A 131 13.42 -3.97 14.52
CA ARG A 131 12.10 -4.26 15.09
C ARG A 131 11.32 -3.02 15.54
N GLU A 132 11.90 -2.20 16.40
CA GLU A 132 11.22 -1.01 16.95
C GLU A 132 10.98 0.05 15.87
N HIS A 133 11.97 0.30 15.03
CA HIS A 133 11.81 1.26 13.93
C HIS A 133 10.74 0.82 12.92
N ALA A 134 10.71 -0.46 12.56
CA ALA A 134 9.66 -0.99 11.69
C ALA A 134 8.28 -0.86 12.34
N ARG A 135 8.16 -1.15 13.66
CA ARG A 135 6.93 -0.97 14.43
C ARG A 135 6.42 0.46 14.36
N ASP A 136 7.27 1.45 14.60
CA ASP A 136 6.90 2.86 14.61
C ASP A 136 6.36 3.31 13.24
N LEU A 137 7.04 2.93 12.16
CA LEU A 137 6.63 3.27 10.79
C LEU A 137 5.29 2.62 10.40
N ILE A 138 5.12 1.35 10.72
CA ILE A 138 3.89 0.59 10.43
C ILE A 138 2.74 1.15 11.27
N ALA A 139 2.95 1.39 12.56
CA ALA A 139 1.93 1.94 13.45
C ALA A 139 1.50 3.34 13.02
N GLU A 140 2.44 4.21 12.60
CA GLU A 140 2.12 5.53 12.06
C GLU A 140 1.20 5.42 10.86
N GLN A 141 1.57 4.58 9.88
CA GLN A 141 0.78 4.42 8.66
C GLN A 141 -0.61 3.85 8.97
N ILE A 142 -0.72 2.79 9.77
CA ILE A 142 -2.00 2.19 10.16
C ILE A 142 -2.91 3.22 10.84
N ARG A 143 -2.37 4.02 11.77
CA ARG A 143 -3.14 5.08 12.43
C ARG A 143 -3.70 6.09 11.43
N ILE A 144 -2.91 6.53 10.46
CA ILE A 144 -3.36 7.47 9.42
C ILE A 144 -4.47 6.84 8.57
N LEU A 145 -4.27 5.61 8.09
CA LEU A 145 -5.22 4.91 7.23
C LEU A 145 -6.56 4.63 7.94
N THR A 146 -6.51 4.21 9.20
CA THR A 146 -7.70 4.00 10.04
C THR A 146 -8.48 5.30 10.21
N SER A 147 -7.79 6.40 10.52
CA SER A 147 -8.42 7.72 10.66
C SER A 147 -8.98 8.26 9.35
N ALA A 148 -8.42 7.86 8.21
CA ALA A 148 -8.91 8.25 6.88
C ALA A 148 -10.19 7.50 6.45
N GLY A 149 -10.60 6.45 7.18
CA GLY A 149 -11.89 5.78 6.99
C GLY A 149 -11.87 4.66 5.95
N VAL A 150 -10.86 3.81 5.98
CA VAL A 150 -10.84 2.57 5.19
C VAL A 150 -11.74 1.51 5.82
N ASP A 151 -12.24 0.56 5.03
CA ASP A 151 -13.10 -0.53 5.51
C ASP A 151 -12.28 -1.68 6.09
N PHE A 152 -11.08 -1.91 5.59
CA PHE A 152 -10.14 -2.91 6.10
C PHE A 152 -8.70 -2.62 5.66
N LEU A 153 -7.75 -3.30 6.28
CA LEU A 153 -6.33 -3.23 5.96
C LEU A 153 -5.86 -4.48 5.22
N ILE A 154 -4.93 -4.30 4.27
CA ILE A 154 -4.21 -5.38 3.60
C ILE A 154 -2.74 -5.26 3.99
N LEU A 155 -2.26 -6.19 4.81
CA LEU A 155 -0.83 -6.35 5.09
C LEU A 155 -0.25 -7.24 4.00
N GLU A 156 0.57 -6.68 3.11
CA GLU A 156 0.99 -7.39 1.92
C GLU A 156 2.49 -7.31 1.61
N THR A 157 2.95 -8.30 0.88
CA THR A 157 4.33 -8.38 0.36
C THR A 157 5.39 -8.43 1.48
N PHE A 158 5.06 -9.08 2.60
CA PHE A 158 6.02 -9.35 3.66
C PHE A 158 6.82 -10.61 3.35
N PHE A 159 8.15 -10.52 3.42
CA PHE A 159 9.06 -11.65 3.27
C PHE A 159 9.52 -12.23 4.62
N HIS A 160 9.48 -11.43 5.68
CA HIS A 160 9.87 -11.80 7.03
C HIS A 160 8.64 -12.01 7.90
N LEU A 161 8.52 -13.19 8.50
CA LEU A 161 7.42 -13.52 9.39
C LEU A 161 7.40 -12.60 10.62
N GLN A 162 8.59 -12.27 11.17
CA GLN A 162 8.69 -11.38 12.31
C GLN A 162 8.15 -9.97 12.00
N GLU A 163 8.42 -9.44 10.81
CA GLU A 163 7.88 -8.14 10.40
C GLU A 163 6.36 -8.18 10.19
N MET A 164 5.84 -9.28 9.62
CA MET A 164 4.40 -9.50 9.51
C MET A 164 3.73 -9.56 10.89
N LEU A 165 4.33 -10.25 11.86
CA LEU A 165 3.79 -10.31 13.22
C LEU A 165 3.73 -8.94 13.89
N ILE A 166 4.75 -8.09 13.67
CA ILE A 166 4.73 -6.69 14.13
C ILE A 166 3.57 -5.93 13.49
N ALA A 167 3.38 -6.07 12.17
CA ALA A 167 2.28 -5.41 11.47
C ALA A 167 0.90 -5.86 11.96
N LEU A 168 0.73 -7.15 12.24
CA LEU A 168 -0.49 -7.70 12.85
C LEU A 168 -0.72 -7.17 14.27
N GLU A 169 0.34 -7.07 15.07
CA GLU A 169 0.25 -6.46 16.41
C GLU A 169 -0.20 -5.01 16.34
N CYS A 170 0.38 -4.21 15.41
CA CYS A 170 -0.03 -2.81 15.19
C CYS A 170 -1.47 -2.69 14.68
N ALA A 171 -1.93 -3.62 13.86
CA ALA A 171 -3.26 -3.59 13.28
C ALA A 171 -4.35 -4.12 14.22
N ARG A 172 -4.02 -4.95 15.20
CA ARG A 172 -4.99 -5.57 16.13
C ARG A 172 -5.89 -4.56 16.83
N ASP A 173 -5.33 -3.43 17.23
CA ASP A 173 -6.01 -2.45 18.06
C ASP A 173 -6.74 -1.36 17.21
N CYS A 174 -6.67 -1.44 15.88
CA CYS A 174 -7.33 -0.47 15.01
C CYS A 174 -8.84 -0.72 14.82
N GLY A 175 -9.35 -1.88 15.24
CA GLY A 175 -10.77 -2.24 15.17
C GLY A 175 -11.28 -2.61 13.77
N LEU A 176 -10.39 -2.66 12.76
CA LEU A 176 -10.73 -2.99 11.38
C LEU A 176 -10.40 -4.47 11.07
N PRO A 177 -11.13 -5.09 10.13
CA PRO A 177 -10.70 -6.35 9.54
C PRO A 177 -9.31 -6.21 8.90
N VAL A 178 -8.52 -7.28 8.96
CA VAL A 178 -7.16 -7.32 8.40
C VAL A 178 -7.01 -8.55 7.53
N MET A 179 -6.53 -8.36 6.32
CA MET A 179 -6.06 -9.41 5.43
C MET A 179 -4.52 -9.42 5.47
N ALA A 180 -3.92 -10.55 5.80
CA ALA A 180 -2.47 -10.72 5.86
C ALA A 180 -1.99 -11.66 4.76
N THR A 181 -1.01 -11.22 3.97
CA THR A 181 -0.45 -11.99 2.88
C THR A 181 1.09 -11.98 2.92
N MET A 182 1.68 -13.19 2.87
CA MET A 182 3.11 -13.37 2.79
C MET A 182 3.57 -13.48 1.33
N SER A 183 4.77 -13.04 1.06
CA SER A 183 5.47 -13.25 -0.21
C SER A 183 6.70 -14.11 0.01
N PHE A 184 6.91 -15.07 -0.89
CA PHE A 184 8.03 -15.99 -0.83
C PHE A 184 8.99 -15.71 -1.98
N ARG A 185 10.28 -15.92 -1.75
CA ARG A 185 11.28 -15.80 -2.82
C ARG A 185 11.11 -16.95 -3.80
N PRO A 186 11.43 -16.76 -5.09
CA PRO A 186 11.40 -17.85 -6.06
C PRO A 186 12.20 -19.06 -5.55
N LYS A 187 11.63 -20.26 -5.66
CA LYS A 187 12.20 -21.55 -5.23
C LYS A 187 12.25 -21.77 -3.71
N THR A 188 11.58 -20.95 -2.90
CA THR A 188 11.42 -21.21 -1.47
C THR A 188 9.95 -21.27 -1.10
N THR A 189 9.62 -22.04 -0.06
CA THR A 189 8.28 -22.10 0.55
C THR A 189 8.31 -21.59 1.99
N GLU A 190 9.45 -21.02 2.40
CA GLU A 190 9.70 -20.52 3.73
C GLU A 190 9.81 -18.99 3.71
N SER A 191 9.49 -18.33 4.82
CA SER A 191 9.74 -16.91 5.01
C SER A 191 11.25 -16.62 5.01
N SER A 192 11.66 -15.36 4.88
CA SER A 192 13.10 -15.02 4.84
C SER A 192 13.81 -15.22 6.18
N ASP A 193 13.07 -15.42 7.24
CA ASP A 193 13.53 -15.65 8.61
C ASP A 193 13.27 -17.09 9.12
N GLY A 194 12.92 -18.02 8.23
CA GLY A 194 12.73 -19.46 8.50
C GLY A 194 11.30 -19.90 8.67
#